data_4a9fdcf1ef5d1222787e5acb4238665f
#
_entry.id   4a9fdcf1ef5d1222787e5acb4238665f
#
_cell.length_a   1.000
_cell.length_b   1.000
_cell.length_c   1.000
_cell.angle_alpha   90.00
_cell.angle_beta   90.00
_cell.angle_gamma   90.00
#
_symmetry.space_group_name_H-M   'P 1'
#
loop_
_entity.id
_entity.type
_entity.pdbx_description
1 polymer ?
#
loop_
_entity_poly.entity_id
_entity_poly.type
_entity_poly.pdbx_seq_one_letter_code
_entity_poly.pdbx_strand_id
1 'polypeptide(L)'
;MKTVYMDNNATTMTAPEVVEAMKPYWSEVYGNPSSAHTFGGALRKDVDAARAKVAGILGAEPEEILFTAGGSESDNLALRGAVGALGREKRHIITTRVEHPAVLATAQMLKREGYFLTLIPVDRAGVLDLDLLERSITDQTGLISVMWANNETGVIHPIEKIASLAREKGVLFHTDAVQALGKLPIDLSRVPIDLLSLSGHKIHGPKGIGALYVRRGTKLTPLILGGHQEGGKRAGTENVPAIVGLGEAVALAQRHLEQEIEVVRVLR
;
A
#
# COMPACT_ATOMS: atom_id res chain seq x y z
N MET A 1 18.70 -4.92 -32.27
CA MET A 1 18.64 -3.69 -31.46
C MET A 1 18.38 -4.09 -30.02
N LYS A 2 19.05 -3.49 -29.04
CA LYS A 2 18.75 -3.70 -27.62
C LYS A 2 17.54 -2.83 -27.25
N THR A 3 16.44 -3.45 -26.77
CA THR A 3 15.28 -2.71 -26.29
C THR A 3 15.61 -2.04 -24.96
N VAL A 4 15.30 -0.75 -24.82
CA VAL A 4 15.39 0.00 -23.55
C VAL A 4 13.98 0.30 -23.08
N TYR A 5 13.61 -0.25 -21.91
CA TYR A 5 12.31 0.01 -21.29
C TYR A 5 12.41 1.23 -20.37
N MET A 6 11.60 2.26 -20.62
CA MET A 6 11.64 3.53 -19.88
C MET A 6 10.35 3.87 -19.13
N ASP A 7 9.39 2.96 -19.10
CA ASP A 7 8.08 3.17 -18.43
C ASP A 7 8.01 2.47 -17.07
N ASN A 8 8.99 2.73 -16.20
CA ASN A 8 9.07 2.11 -14.88
C ASN A 8 7.93 2.54 -13.93
N ASN A 9 7.25 3.64 -14.22
CA ASN A 9 6.05 4.04 -13.48
C ASN A 9 4.85 3.14 -13.77
N ALA A 10 4.78 2.52 -14.95
CA ALA A 10 3.74 1.53 -15.26
C ALA A 10 4.03 0.18 -14.62
N THR A 11 5.26 -0.33 -14.73
CA THR A 11 5.74 -1.56 -14.10
C THR A 11 7.26 -1.63 -14.18
N THR A 12 7.88 -2.47 -13.37
CA THR A 12 9.32 -2.76 -13.47
C THR A 12 9.55 -4.21 -13.85
N MET A 13 10.75 -4.49 -14.39
CA MET A 13 11.23 -5.85 -14.55
C MET A 13 11.49 -6.46 -13.16
N THR A 14 11.05 -7.69 -12.93
CA THR A 14 11.39 -8.40 -11.70
C THR A 14 12.91 -8.62 -11.64
N ALA A 15 13.53 -8.23 -10.53
CA ALA A 15 14.98 -8.37 -10.36
C ALA A 15 15.41 -9.85 -10.40
N PRO A 16 16.59 -10.18 -10.98
CA PRO A 16 17.08 -11.54 -11.00
C PRO A 16 17.15 -12.20 -9.62
N GLU A 17 17.59 -11.47 -8.61
CA GLU A 17 17.68 -11.92 -7.21
C GLU A 17 16.29 -12.28 -6.65
N VAL A 18 15.28 -11.51 -7.01
CA VAL A 18 13.89 -11.78 -6.63
C VAL A 18 13.39 -13.05 -7.31
N VAL A 19 13.68 -13.22 -8.60
CA VAL A 19 13.31 -14.45 -9.34
C VAL A 19 13.95 -15.68 -8.70
N GLU A 20 15.26 -15.61 -8.39
CA GLU A 20 15.96 -16.71 -7.73
C GLU A 20 15.37 -17.04 -6.35
N ALA A 21 15.04 -16.02 -5.53
CA ALA A 21 14.43 -16.21 -4.23
C ALA A 21 13.05 -16.90 -4.32
N MET A 22 12.30 -16.68 -5.39
CA MET A 22 10.97 -17.27 -5.61
C MET A 22 11.00 -18.73 -6.08
N LYS A 23 12.04 -19.15 -6.81
CA LYS A 23 12.11 -20.45 -7.51
C LYS A 23 11.77 -21.66 -6.64
N PRO A 24 12.33 -21.83 -5.42
CA PRO A 24 12.10 -23.03 -4.61
C PRO A 24 10.61 -23.24 -4.25
N TYR A 25 9.86 -22.15 -4.15
CA TYR A 25 8.47 -22.21 -3.71
C TYR A 25 7.48 -22.66 -4.79
N TRP A 26 7.93 -22.86 -6.03
CA TRP A 26 7.08 -23.37 -7.11
C TRP A 26 6.97 -24.90 -7.10
N SER A 27 8.01 -25.62 -6.73
CA SER A 27 8.07 -27.06 -6.87
C SER A 27 8.75 -27.82 -5.73
N GLU A 28 9.66 -27.19 -4.99
CA GLU A 28 10.42 -27.83 -3.91
C GLU A 28 9.79 -27.60 -2.54
N VAL A 29 9.44 -26.36 -2.24
CA VAL A 29 8.87 -25.91 -0.96
C VAL A 29 7.46 -25.34 -1.21
N TYR A 30 6.52 -26.20 -1.58
CA TYR A 30 5.18 -25.80 -2.06
C TYR A 30 4.04 -25.99 -1.06
N GLY A 31 4.33 -26.27 0.20
CA GLY A 31 3.32 -26.49 1.23
C GLY A 31 2.37 -25.33 1.47
N ASN A 32 1.27 -25.60 2.19
CA ASN A 32 0.37 -24.53 2.65
C ASN A 32 0.81 -24.04 4.03
N PRO A 33 1.13 -22.73 4.19
CA PRO A 33 1.57 -22.17 5.49
C PRO A 33 0.57 -22.33 6.62
N SER A 34 -0.73 -22.55 6.31
CA SER A 34 -1.78 -22.76 7.29
C SER A 34 -1.89 -24.22 7.79
N SER A 35 -1.12 -25.16 7.19
CA SER A 35 -1.14 -26.56 7.59
C SER A 35 -0.42 -26.79 8.92
N ALA A 36 -0.99 -27.65 9.75
CA ALA A 36 -0.41 -27.99 11.07
C ALA A 36 0.81 -28.95 11.01
N HIS A 37 1.02 -29.64 9.87
CA HIS A 37 2.16 -30.55 9.70
C HIS A 37 3.44 -29.80 9.31
N THR A 38 4.60 -30.39 9.55
CA THR A 38 5.93 -29.78 9.41
C THR A 38 6.20 -29.21 8.04
N PHE A 39 5.77 -29.89 6.95
CA PHE A 39 6.02 -29.43 5.58
C PHE A 39 5.34 -28.12 5.25
N GLY A 40 4.08 -27.92 5.68
CA GLY A 40 3.37 -26.64 5.53
C GLY A 40 3.84 -25.58 6.52
N GLY A 41 4.00 -25.97 7.81
CA GLY A 41 4.42 -25.04 8.85
C GLY A 41 5.81 -24.43 8.65
N ALA A 42 6.71 -25.08 7.90
CA ALA A 42 8.02 -24.53 7.57
C ALA A 42 7.91 -23.22 6.75
N LEU A 43 6.93 -23.14 5.85
CA LEU A 43 6.67 -21.96 5.02
C LEU A 43 6.19 -20.73 5.80
N ARG A 44 5.59 -20.94 6.99
CA ARG A 44 5.19 -19.83 7.86
C ARG A 44 6.37 -18.91 8.20
N LYS A 45 7.54 -19.50 8.46
CA LYS A 45 8.77 -18.74 8.77
C LYS A 45 9.19 -17.83 7.60
N ASP A 46 9.03 -18.32 6.37
CA ASP A 46 9.42 -17.56 5.17
C ASP A 46 8.43 -16.42 4.91
N VAL A 47 7.13 -16.67 5.10
CA VAL A 47 6.09 -15.63 5.04
C VAL A 47 6.32 -14.56 6.10
N ASP A 48 6.62 -14.97 7.35
CA ASP A 48 6.87 -14.04 8.46
C ASP A 48 8.18 -13.26 8.25
N ALA A 49 9.22 -13.87 7.70
CA ALA A 49 10.45 -13.19 7.33
C ALA A 49 10.23 -12.14 6.23
N ALA A 50 9.44 -12.46 5.21
CA ALA A 50 9.07 -11.48 4.17
C ALA A 50 8.23 -10.33 4.76
N ARG A 51 7.31 -10.63 5.66
CA ARG A 51 6.50 -9.64 6.38
C ARG A 51 7.37 -8.69 7.21
N ALA A 52 8.36 -9.22 7.93
CA ALA A 52 9.30 -8.43 8.70
C ALA A 52 10.15 -7.49 7.83
N LYS A 53 10.57 -7.94 6.62
CA LYS A 53 11.27 -7.06 5.66
C LYS A 53 10.38 -5.91 5.20
N VAL A 54 9.10 -6.17 4.88
CA VAL A 54 8.15 -5.11 4.48
C VAL A 54 7.88 -4.15 5.64
N ALA A 55 7.69 -4.65 6.84
CA ALA A 55 7.54 -3.81 8.03
C ALA A 55 8.77 -2.93 8.27
N GLY A 56 9.97 -3.52 8.16
CA GLY A 56 11.24 -2.83 8.42
C GLY A 56 11.49 -1.62 7.52
N ILE A 57 11.21 -1.70 6.21
CA ILE A 57 11.40 -0.54 5.30
C ILE A 57 10.41 0.60 5.60
N LEU A 58 9.27 0.27 6.23
CA LEU A 58 8.23 1.23 6.58
C LEU A 58 8.38 1.81 8.00
N GLY A 59 9.29 1.26 8.84
CA GLY A 59 9.34 1.60 10.26
C GLY A 59 8.07 1.17 11.02
N ALA A 60 7.51 0.00 10.65
CA ALA A 60 6.28 -0.57 11.18
C ALA A 60 6.55 -1.92 11.87
N GLU A 61 5.54 -2.43 12.59
CA GLU A 61 5.56 -3.78 13.16
C GLU A 61 5.03 -4.81 12.15
N PRO A 62 5.54 -6.07 12.15
CA PRO A 62 5.09 -7.11 11.23
C PRO A 62 3.58 -7.35 11.26
N GLU A 63 2.94 -7.26 12.42
CA GLU A 63 1.49 -7.46 12.60
C GLU A 63 0.63 -6.38 11.93
N GLU A 64 1.24 -5.28 11.54
CA GLU A 64 0.59 -4.16 10.82
C GLU A 64 0.60 -4.36 9.29
N ILE A 65 1.25 -5.42 8.78
CA ILE A 65 1.34 -5.69 7.35
C ILE A 65 0.36 -6.79 6.96
N LEU A 66 -0.47 -6.54 5.95
CA LEU A 66 -1.37 -7.50 5.32
C LEU A 66 -0.95 -7.70 3.87
N PHE A 67 -0.68 -8.93 3.45
CA PHE A 67 -0.41 -9.23 2.04
C PHE A 67 -1.69 -9.22 1.21
N THR A 68 -1.60 -8.65 0.01
CA THR A 68 -2.69 -8.51 -0.96
C THR A 68 -2.21 -8.94 -2.35
N ALA A 69 -3.10 -9.02 -3.33
CA ALA A 69 -2.70 -9.33 -4.71
C ALA A 69 -2.11 -8.13 -5.48
N GLY A 70 -1.94 -6.98 -4.84
CA GLY A 70 -1.35 -5.77 -5.45
C GLY A 70 -1.92 -4.48 -4.89
N GLY A 71 -1.45 -3.34 -5.40
CA GLY A 71 -1.88 -2.01 -4.96
C GLY A 71 -3.38 -1.80 -5.07
N SER A 72 -4.00 -2.24 -6.17
CA SER A 72 -5.45 -2.08 -6.35
C SER A 72 -6.28 -2.83 -5.30
N GLU A 73 -5.88 -4.04 -4.89
CA GLU A 73 -6.55 -4.73 -3.78
C GLU A 73 -6.30 -3.99 -2.46
N SER A 74 -5.07 -3.52 -2.23
CA SER A 74 -4.72 -2.74 -1.03
C SER A 74 -5.57 -1.48 -0.91
N ASP A 75 -5.71 -0.68 -1.98
CA ASP A 75 -6.53 0.54 -2.00
C ASP A 75 -8.00 0.23 -1.75
N ASN A 76 -8.53 -0.81 -2.40
CA ASN A 76 -9.92 -1.23 -2.18
C ASN A 76 -10.14 -1.66 -0.73
N LEU A 77 -9.23 -2.47 -0.17
CA LEU A 77 -9.32 -2.92 1.22
C LEU A 77 -9.17 -1.74 2.19
N ALA A 78 -8.27 -0.80 1.91
CA ALA A 78 -8.11 0.40 2.71
C ALA A 78 -9.39 1.24 2.74
N LEU A 79 -9.94 1.61 1.57
CA LEU A 79 -11.10 2.49 1.51
C LEU A 79 -12.36 1.78 2.03
N ARG A 80 -12.73 0.65 1.41
CA ARG A 80 -13.97 -0.07 1.74
C ARG A 80 -13.93 -0.68 3.14
N GLY A 81 -12.77 -1.26 3.50
CA GLY A 81 -12.58 -1.89 4.80
C GLY A 81 -12.63 -0.86 5.93
N ALA A 82 -12.00 0.31 5.75
CA ALA A 82 -12.04 1.37 6.75
C ALA A 82 -13.46 1.92 6.94
N VAL A 83 -14.11 2.37 5.86
CA VAL A 83 -15.46 2.96 5.99
C VAL A 83 -16.49 1.93 6.44
N GLY A 84 -16.33 0.65 6.07
CA GLY A 84 -17.19 -0.44 6.53
C GLY A 84 -17.07 -0.75 8.04
N ALA A 85 -15.95 -0.37 8.65
CA ALA A 85 -15.70 -0.54 10.09
C ALA A 85 -16.08 0.69 10.91
N LEU A 86 -16.36 1.83 10.26
CA LEU A 86 -16.80 3.08 10.93
C LEU A 86 -18.30 3.06 11.23
N GLY A 87 -18.74 3.89 12.19
CA GLY A 87 -20.14 4.10 12.49
C GLY A 87 -20.88 4.82 11.36
N ARG A 88 -22.21 4.71 11.38
CA ARG A 88 -23.08 5.29 10.34
C ARG A 88 -23.00 6.82 10.26
N GLU A 89 -22.49 7.47 11.29
CA GLU A 89 -22.24 8.91 11.36
C GLU A 89 -21.02 9.34 10.56
N LYS A 90 -20.08 8.42 10.25
CA LYS A 90 -18.85 8.68 9.52
C LYS A 90 -18.96 8.26 8.04
N ARG A 91 -19.75 9.03 7.29
CA ARG A 91 -20.11 8.72 5.90
C ARG A 91 -19.48 9.65 4.86
N HIS A 92 -18.52 10.45 5.23
CA HIS A 92 -17.86 11.35 4.28
C HIS A 92 -16.42 10.90 4.05
N ILE A 93 -16.04 10.87 2.77
CA ILE A 93 -14.71 10.49 2.26
C ILE A 93 -14.14 11.69 1.51
N ILE A 94 -12.91 12.04 1.80
CA ILE A 94 -12.15 13.05 1.06
C ILE A 94 -11.02 12.35 0.32
N THR A 95 -10.88 12.65 -0.97
CA THR A 95 -9.73 12.19 -1.77
C THR A 95 -9.38 13.24 -2.83
N THR A 96 -8.36 13.01 -3.66
CA THR A 96 -7.96 13.98 -4.68
C THR A 96 -8.50 13.61 -6.06
N ARG A 97 -8.45 14.55 -7.01
CA ARG A 97 -8.81 14.28 -8.41
C ARG A 97 -7.73 13.52 -9.18
N VAL A 98 -6.54 13.42 -8.62
CA VAL A 98 -5.34 12.89 -9.29
C VAL A 98 -4.92 11.52 -8.77
N GLU A 99 -5.76 10.88 -7.97
CA GLU A 99 -5.53 9.53 -7.46
C GLU A 99 -5.47 8.49 -8.58
N HIS A 100 -4.82 7.37 -8.28
CA HIS A 100 -4.89 6.19 -9.11
C HIS A 100 -6.35 5.71 -9.31
N PRO A 101 -6.71 5.15 -10.48
CA PRO A 101 -8.07 4.63 -10.73
C PRO A 101 -8.60 3.68 -9.66
N ALA A 102 -7.75 2.90 -8.99
CA ALA A 102 -8.15 2.00 -7.90
C ALA A 102 -8.77 2.76 -6.71
N VAL A 103 -8.25 3.95 -6.39
CA VAL A 103 -8.80 4.84 -5.35
C VAL A 103 -10.05 5.56 -5.87
N LEU A 104 -9.97 6.20 -7.05
CA LEU A 104 -11.08 7.00 -7.59
C LEU A 104 -12.32 6.14 -7.86
N ALA A 105 -12.16 4.98 -8.51
CA ALA A 105 -13.29 4.10 -8.83
C ALA A 105 -13.94 3.56 -7.55
N THR A 106 -13.13 3.20 -6.54
CA THR A 106 -13.62 2.74 -5.25
C THR A 106 -14.37 3.85 -4.51
N ALA A 107 -13.84 5.07 -4.47
CA ALA A 107 -14.51 6.21 -3.85
C ALA A 107 -15.83 6.56 -4.56
N GLN A 108 -15.86 6.50 -5.90
CA GLN A 108 -17.09 6.70 -6.69
C GLN A 108 -18.14 5.60 -6.45
N MET A 109 -17.69 4.36 -6.27
CA MET A 109 -18.58 3.26 -5.92
C MET A 109 -19.20 3.49 -4.53
N LEU A 110 -18.39 3.85 -3.52
CA LEU A 110 -18.88 4.17 -2.18
C LEU A 110 -19.86 5.35 -2.20
N LYS A 111 -19.64 6.38 -3.06
CA LYS A 111 -20.62 7.44 -3.26
C LYS A 111 -21.96 6.88 -3.75
N ARG A 112 -21.97 5.93 -4.66
CA ARG A 112 -23.23 5.27 -5.12
C ARG A 112 -23.90 4.45 -4.03
N GLU A 113 -23.12 3.96 -3.05
CA GLU A 113 -23.61 3.27 -1.84
C GLU A 113 -24.09 4.22 -0.73
N GLY A 114 -24.11 5.54 -0.99
CA GLY A 114 -24.67 6.57 -0.10
C GLY A 114 -23.64 7.25 0.81
N TYR A 115 -22.34 7.12 0.53
CA TYR A 115 -21.32 7.96 1.17
C TYR A 115 -21.24 9.32 0.49
N PHE A 116 -20.90 10.36 1.25
CA PHE A 116 -20.50 11.66 0.69
C PHE A 116 -19.07 11.59 0.20
N LEU A 117 -18.78 12.20 -0.94
CA LEU A 117 -17.44 12.20 -1.54
C LEU A 117 -17.04 13.62 -1.92
N THR A 118 -15.95 14.11 -1.34
CA THR A 118 -15.28 15.34 -1.76
C THR A 118 -13.99 14.99 -2.52
N LEU A 119 -13.86 15.55 -3.73
CA LEU A 119 -12.68 15.42 -4.58
C LEU A 119 -11.91 16.74 -4.56
N ILE A 120 -10.79 16.79 -3.85
CA ILE A 120 -9.93 17.98 -3.79
C ILE A 120 -9.19 18.14 -5.12
N PRO A 121 -9.28 19.29 -5.78
CA PRO A 121 -8.53 19.58 -6.99
C PRO A 121 -7.05 19.83 -6.67
N VAL A 122 -6.23 19.74 -7.69
CA VAL A 122 -4.86 20.24 -7.70
C VAL A 122 -4.75 21.43 -8.65
N ASP A 123 -3.75 22.26 -8.48
CA ASP A 123 -3.43 23.34 -9.41
C ASP A 123 -2.77 22.81 -10.70
N ARG A 124 -2.34 23.73 -11.59
CA ARG A 124 -1.69 23.36 -12.86
C ARG A 124 -0.33 22.68 -12.66
N ALA A 125 0.31 22.86 -11.53
CA ALA A 125 1.56 22.19 -11.15
C ALA A 125 1.32 20.84 -10.45
N GLY A 126 0.07 20.46 -10.21
CA GLY A 126 -0.31 19.25 -9.50
C GLY A 126 -0.28 19.39 -7.98
N VAL A 127 -0.13 20.61 -7.46
CA VAL A 127 -0.05 20.87 -6.02
C VAL A 127 -1.44 20.90 -5.41
N LEU A 128 -1.58 20.17 -4.28
CA LEU A 128 -2.82 20.06 -3.53
C LEU A 128 -3.09 21.32 -2.69
N ASP A 129 -4.33 21.82 -2.72
CA ASP A 129 -4.80 22.88 -1.83
C ASP A 129 -5.11 22.29 -0.43
N LEU A 130 -4.17 22.45 0.50
CA LEU A 130 -4.31 21.96 1.88
C LEU A 130 -5.37 22.71 2.68
N ASP A 131 -5.55 24.02 2.43
CA ASP A 131 -6.57 24.83 3.12
C ASP A 131 -7.97 24.38 2.69
N LEU A 132 -8.13 24.05 1.40
CA LEU A 132 -9.40 23.48 0.92
C LEU A 132 -9.64 22.09 1.50
N LEU A 133 -8.60 21.25 1.59
CA LEU A 133 -8.70 19.94 2.22
C LEU A 133 -9.15 20.07 3.67
N GLU A 134 -8.51 20.95 4.46
CA GLU A 134 -8.88 21.18 5.86
C GLU A 134 -10.33 21.69 6.01
N ARG A 135 -10.74 22.68 5.24
CA ARG A 135 -12.10 23.22 5.24
C ARG A 135 -13.17 22.21 4.80
N SER A 136 -12.76 21.17 4.06
CA SER A 136 -13.66 20.11 3.61
C SER A 136 -13.92 19.05 4.69
N ILE A 137 -13.15 19.03 5.77
CA ILE A 137 -13.34 18.09 6.88
C ILE A 137 -14.58 18.51 7.68
N THR A 138 -15.49 17.58 7.92
CA THR A 138 -16.70 17.75 8.72
C THR A 138 -16.77 16.67 9.80
N ASP A 139 -17.72 16.79 10.70
CA ASP A 139 -17.98 15.77 11.73
C ASP A 139 -18.34 14.40 11.15
N GLN A 140 -18.85 14.37 9.90
CA GLN A 140 -19.15 13.14 9.17
C GLN A 140 -17.93 12.55 8.45
N THR A 141 -16.80 13.26 8.38
CA THR A 141 -15.61 12.76 7.68
C THR A 141 -15.04 11.57 8.45
N GLY A 142 -14.95 10.43 7.77
CA GLY A 142 -14.42 9.19 8.32
C GLY A 142 -13.06 8.82 7.75
N LEU A 143 -12.80 9.20 6.48
CA LEU A 143 -11.58 8.82 5.77
C LEU A 143 -11.09 9.95 4.87
N ILE A 144 -9.79 10.22 4.94
CA ILE A 144 -9.05 11.00 3.95
C ILE A 144 -8.09 10.03 3.24
N SER A 145 -8.07 10.06 1.90
CA SER A 145 -7.15 9.25 1.09
C SER A 145 -6.42 10.15 0.10
N VAL A 146 -5.10 10.23 0.20
CA VAL A 146 -4.26 11.03 -0.70
C VAL A 146 -3.03 10.23 -1.07
N MET A 147 -2.77 10.04 -2.37
CA MET A 147 -1.58 9.35 -2.85
C MET A 147 -0.30 10.09 -2.45
N TRP A 148 0.76 9.34 -2.14
CA TRP A 148 2.03 9.94 -1.70
C TRP A 148 2.76 10.65 -2.83
N ALA A 149 2.89 9.96 -3.97
CA ALA A 149 3.52 10.49 -5.18
C ALA A 149 2.68 10.13 -6.41
N ASN A 150 2.47 11.12 -7.26
CA ASN A 150 1.66 10.91 -8.47
C ASN A 150 2.47 10.18 -9.55
N ASN A 151 1.91 9.11 -10.11
CA ASN A 151 2.55 8.26 -11.09
C ASN A 151 2.72 8.92 -12.48
N GLU A 152 1.94 9.96 -12.80
CA GLU A 152 2.00 10.66 -14.09
C GLU A 152 2.89 11.91 -14.02
N THR A 153 2.69 12.72 -12.99
CA THR A 153 3.34 14.04 -12.89
C THR A 153 4.61 14.02 -12.02
N GLY A 154 4.78 12.99 -11.18
CA GLY A 154 5.87 12.90 -10.22
C GLY A 154 5.74 13.86 -9.02
N VAL A 155 4.61 14.54 -8.86
CA VAL A 155 4.36 15.42 -7.72
C VAL A 155 4.29 14.59 -6.43
N ILE A 156 5.03 15.03 -5.41
CA ILE A 156 5.02 14.45 -4.06
C ILE A 156 4.10 15.30 -3.21
N HIS A 157 3.06 14.68 -2.65
CA HIS A 157 2.13 15.37 -1.76
C HIS A 157 2.67 15.45 -0.32
N PRO A 158 2.27 16.46 0.46
CA PRO A 158 2.77 16.71 1.82
C PRO A 158 2.09 15.79 2.84
N ILE A 159 2.34 14.48 2.73
CA ILE A 159 1.66 13.41 3.48
C ILE A 159 1.77 13.58 4.99
N GLU A 160 2.93 14.01 5.50
CA GLU A 160 3.13 14.24 6.94
C GLU A 160 2.17 15.31 7.50
N LYS A 161 1.96 16.39 6.75
CA LYS A 161 1.02 17.46 7.13
C LYS A 161 -0.42 16.97 7.10
N ILE A 162 -0.79 16.22 6.06
CA ILE A 162 -2.15 15.67 5.90
C ILE A 162 -2.43 14.63 7.00
N ALA A 163 -1.47 13.75 7.28
CA ALA A 163 -1.60 12.75 8.33
C ALA A 163 -1.78 13.40 9.72
N SER A 164 -0.99 14.45 10.00
CA SER A 164 -1.11 15.21 11.26
C SER A 164 -2.45 15.89 11.39
N LEU A 165 -2.94 16.53 10.32
CA LEU A 165 -4.26 17.15 10.27
C LEU A 165 -5.38 16.12 10.47
N ALA A 166 -5.33 14.99 9.76
CA ALA A 166 -6.33 13.93 9.89
C ALA A 166 -6.39 13.40 11.32
N ARG A 167 -5.23 13.16 11.95
CA ARG A 167 -5.13 12.73 13.34
C ARG A 167 -5.71 13.75 14.32
N GLU A 168 -5.41 15.04 14.14
CA GLU A 168 -5.97 16.12 14.95
C GLU A 168 -7.50 16.17 14.89
N LYS A 169 -8.06 15.95 13.70
CA LYS A 169 -9.52 15.93 13.46
C LYS A 169 -10.18 14.58 13.79
N GLY A 170 -9.41 13.56 14.21
CA GLY A 170 -9.94 12.22 14.51
C GLY A 170 -10.49 11.49 13.28
N VAL A 171 -9.89 11.71 12.11
CA VAL A 171 -10.24 11.13 10.81
C VAL A 171 -9.17 10.11 10.41
N LEU A 172 -9.55 8.95 9.90
CA LEU A 172 -8.60 7.97 9.37
C LEU A 172 -7.89 8.53 8.13
N PHE A 173 -6.59 8.25 8.04
CA PHE A 173 -5.79 8.64 6.89
C PHE A 173 -5.20 7.43 6.17
N HIS A 174 -5.50 7.35 4.87
CA HIS A 174 -4.93 6.41 3.92
C HIS A 174 -4.03 7.13 2.92
N THR A 175 -2.93 6.50 2.54
CA THR A 175 -2.11 6.94 1.40
C THR A 175 -1.80 5.77 0.46
N ASP A 176 -2.02 5.97 -0.84
CA ASP A 176 -1.44 5.12 -1.88
C ASP A 176 0.05 5.49 -2.01
N ALA A 177 0.92 4.65 -1.47
CA ALA A 177 2.38 4.81 -1.50
C ALA A 177 3.05 3.93 -2.57
N VAL A 178 2.30 3.39 -3.52
CA VAL A 178 2.80 2.50 -4.58
C VAL A 178 3.94 3.15 -5.38
N GLN A 179 3.90 4.46 -5.58
CA GLN A 179 4.98 5.20 -6.26
C GLN A 179 6.03 5.78 -5.31
N ALA A 180 5.82 5.72 -4.00
CA ALA A 180 6.76 6.25 -2.99
C ALA A 180 7.72 5.17 -2.46
N LEU A 181 7.22 3.95 -2.25
CA LEU A 181 8.02 2.85 -1.71
C LEU A 181 9.25 2.58 -2.58
N GLY A 182 10.43 2.49 -1.95
CA GLY A 182 11.71 2.27 -2.64
C GLY A 182 12.22 3.44 -3.45
N LYS A 183 11.54 4.61 -3.41
CA LYS A 183 11.95 5.86 -4.09
C LYS A 183 12.05 7.05 -3.12
N LEU A 184 11.31 6.99 -2.02
CA LEU A 184 11.32 7.98 -0.95
C LEU A 184 11.52 7.27 0.40
N PRO A 185 12.17 7.91 1.37
CA PRO A 185 12.22 7.39 2.73
C PRO A 185 10.81 7.44 3.34
N ILE A 186 10.40 6.33 3.96
CA ILE A 186 9.13 6.21 4.67
C ILE A 186 9.42 5.76 6.10
N ASP A 187 8.88 6.48 7.09
CA ASP A 187 8.99 6.13 8.51
C ASP A 187 7.64 6.32 9.21
N LEU A 188 6.88 5.24 9.31
CA LEU A 188 5.54 5.22 9.92
C LEU A 188 5.57 5.31 11.46
N SER A 189 6.75 5.18 12.07
CA SER A 189 6.91 5.44 13.50
C SER A 189 6.73 6.94 13.83
N ARG A 190 7.06 7.81 12.86
CA ARG A 190 6.99 9.27 13.00
C ARG A 190 5.75 9.88 12.40
N VAL A 191 5.22 9.30 11.32
CA VAL A 191 4.08 9.86 10.59
C VAL A 191 2.80 9.10 10.95
N PRO A 192 1.74 9.77 11.41
CA PRO A 192 0.53 9.11 11.91
C PRO A 192 -0.42 8.68 10.76
N ILE A 193 0.08 7.86 9.85
CA ILE A 193 -0.73 7.24 8.78
C ILE A 193 -1.43 6.00 9.35
N ASP A 194 -2.72 5.84 9.08
CA ASP A 194 -3.50 4.68 9.55
C ASP A 194 -3.43 3.52 8.56
N LEU A 195 -3.40 3.82 7.26
CA LEU A 195 -3.43 2.86 6.17
C LEU A 195 -2.47 3.29 5.06
N LEU A 196 -1.67 2.35 4.54
CA LEU A 196 -0.75 2.62 3.43
C LEU A 196 -0.73 1.45 2.45
N SER A 197 -1.01 1.73 1.18
CA SER A 197 -0.99 0.74 0.10
C SER A 197 0.35 0.69 -0.61
N LEU A 198 0.80 -0.53 -0.95
CA LEU A 198 2.02 -0.73 -1.75
C LEU A 198 1.87 -1.89 -2.74
N SER A 199 2.75 -1.95 -3.74
CA SER A 199 2.74 -2.97 -4.80
C SER A 199 4.15 -3.40 -5.20
N GLY A 200 4.38 -4.70 -5.27
CA GLY A 200 5.70 -5.28 -5.54
C GLY A 200 6.26 -4.92 -6.91
N HIS A 201 5.40 -4.89 -7.95
CA HIS A 201 5.87 -4.67 -9.32
C HIS A 201 6.37 -3.26 -9.62
N LYS A 202 6.31 -2.33 -8.67
CA LYS A 202 6.85 -0.97 -8.80
C LYS A 202 8.28 -0.83 -8.24
N ILE A 203 8.76 -1.87 -7.54
CA ILE A 203 10.07 -1.93 -6.90
C ILE A 203 10.85 -3.19 -7.31
N HIS A 204 10.75 -3.60 -8.57
CA HIS A 204 11.40 -4.80 -9.12
C HIS A 204 10.97 -6.12 -8.45
N GLY A 205 9.82 -6.13 -7.80
CA GLY A 205 9.15 -7.32 -7.30
C GLY A 205 8.22 -7.97 -8.32
N PRO A 206 7.62 -9.13 -7.99
CA PRO A 206 6.71 -9.81 -8.89
C PRO A 206 5.37 -9.05 -9.00
N LYS A 207 4.70 -9.21 -10.16
CA LYS A 207 3.32 -8.82 -10.34
C LYS A 207 2.41 -9.74 -9.53
N GLY A 208 1.21 -9.26 -9.16
CA GLY A 208 0.26 -10.09 -8.42
C GLY A 208 0.52 -10.20 -6.92
N ILE A 209 1.32 -9.27 -6.37
CA ILE A 209 1.56 -9.11 -4.93
C ILE A 209 1.64 -7.64 -4.56
N GLY A 210 1.08 -7.31 -3.41
CA GLY A 210 1.22 -6.03 -2.72
C GLY A 210 1.06 -6.23 -1.23
N ALA A 211 0.99 -5.14 -0.50
CA ALA A 211 0.63 -5.18 0.91
C ALA A 211 -0.15 -3.92 1.30
N LEU A 212 -0.94 -4.05 2.33
CA LEU A 212 -1.58 -2.95 3.04
C LEU A 212 -0.98 -2.88 4.45
N TYR A 213 -0.37 -1.75 4.78
CA TYR A 213 -0.09 -1.42 6.17
C TYR A 213 -1.39 -0.98 6.85
N VAL A 214 -1.63 -1.50 8.04
CA VAL A 214 -2.78 -1.17 8.88
C VAL A 214 -2.26 -0.88 10.29
N ARG A 215 -2.24 0.39 10.67
CA ARG A 215 -1.79 0.80 12.01
C ARG A 215 -2.52 0.03 13.10
N ARG A 216 -1.79 -0.41 14.12
CA ARG A 216 -2.36 -1.08 15.30
C ARG A 216 -3.52 -0.26 15.87
N GLY A 217 -4.68 -0.91 16.05
CA GLY A 217 -5.91 -0.25 16.50
C GLY A 217 -6.86 0.19 15.39
N THR A 218 -6.41 0.33 14.16
CA THR A 218 -7.27 0.63 13.00
C THR A 218 -8.12 -0.60 12.67
N LYS A 219 -9.44 -0.40 12.66
CA LYS A 219 -10.40 -1.46 12.33
C LYS A 219 -10.64 -1.52 10.83
N LEU A 220 -10.73 -2.72 10.30
CA LEU A 220 -11.08 -2.97 8.90
C LEU A 220 -12.15 -4.05 8.80
N THR A 221 -13.14 -3.84 7.95
CA THR A 221 -14.04 -4.89 7.49
C THR A 221 -13.37 -5.65 6.34
N PRO A 222 -13.20 -6.99 6.43
CA PRO A 222 -12.61 -7.78 5.37
C PRO A 222 -13.42 -7.68 4.08
N LEU A 223 -12.74 -7.63 2.92
CA LEU A 223 -13.40 -7.69 1.60
C LEU A 223 -13.45 -9.12 1.06
N ILE A 224 -12.41 -9.91 1.31
CA ILE A 224 -12.33 -11.30 0.91
C ILE A 224 -12.55 -12.14 2.16
N LEU A 225 -13.69 -12.84 2.19
CA LEU A 225 -14.11 -13.65 3.31
C LEU A 225 -13.70 -15.13 3.11
N GLY A 226 -13.36 -15.83 4.19
CA GLY A 226 -12.96 -17.24 4.13
C GLY A 226 -12.20 -17.68 5.37
N GLY A 227 -11.02 -18.27 5.18
CA GLY A 227 -10.15 -18.72 6.26
C GLY A 227 -9.54 -17.59 7.09
N HIS A 228 -8.69 -17.95 8.05
CA HIS A 228 -8.09 -17.02 9.01
C HIS A 228 -6.74 -16.43 8.56
N GLN A 229 -6.40 -16.54 7.26
CA GLN A 229 -5.18 -15.93 6.73
C GLN A 229 -5.18 -14.42 6.99
N GLU A 230 -3.99 -13.84 7.08
CA GLU A 230 -3.80 -12.41 7.38
C GLU A 230 -4.60 -11.94 8.62
N GLY A 231 -4.67 -12.77 9.65
CA GLY A 231 -5.42 -12.47 10.87
C GLY A 231 -6.93 -12.33 10.66
N GLY A 232 -7.49 -12.99 9.65
CA GLY A 232 -8.92 -12.92 9.27
C GLY A 232 -9.31 -11.64 8.51
N LYS A 233 -8.36 -10.77 8.21
CA LYS A 233 -8.61 -9.51 7.47
C LYS A 233 -8.55 -9.69 5.95
N ARG A 234 -7.89 -10.75 5.47
CA ARG A 234 -7.83 -11.11 4.05
C ARG A 234 -7.68 -12.62 3.92
N ALA A 235 -8.75 -13.28 3.57
CA ALA A 235 -8.77 -14.73 3.40
C ALA A 235 -8.17 -15.18 2.07
N GLY A 236 -7.83 -16.46 1.99
CA GLY A 236 -7.25 -17.11 0.80
C GLY A 236 -5.83 -17.59 1.05
N THR A 237 -5.50 -18.75 0.49
CA THR A 237 -4.16 -19.35 0.62
C THR A 237 -3.09 -18.35 0.23
N GLU A 238 -2.08 -18.20 1.04
CA GLU A 238 -0.97 -17.27 0.84
C GLU A 238 -0.16 -17.65 -0.41
N ASN A 239 0.07 -16.67 -1.29
CA ASN A 239 0.95 -16.81 -2.46
C ASN A 239 2.41 -16.72 -2.01
N VAL A 240 2.92 -17.81 -1.42
CA VAL A 240 4.26 -17.84 -0.79
C VAL A 240 5.36 -17.38 -1.76
N PRO A 241 5.44 -17.88 -3.02
CA PRO A 241 6.46 -17.40 -3.95
C PRO A 241 6.44 -15.89 -4.12
N ALA A 242 5.26 -15.29 -4.31
CA ALA A 242 5.14 -13.85 -4.51
C ALA A 242 5.40 -13.04 -3.23
N ILE A 243 5.01 -13.57 -2.07
CA ILE A 243 5.28 -12.95 -0.76
C ILE A 243 6.79 -12.88 -0.50
N VAL A 244 7.51 -13.99 -0.73
CA VAL A 244 8.98 -14.04 -0.60
C VAL A 244 9.62 -13.09 -1.61
N GLY A 245 9.12 -13.08 -2.85
CA GLY A 245 9.56 -12.16 -3.89
C GLY A 245 9.36 -10.68 -3.51
N LEU A 246 8.23 -10.33 -2.89
CA LEU A 246 8.02 -8.97 -2.36
C LEU A 246 9.02 -8.63 -1.26
N GLY A 247 9.23 -9.55 -0.31
CA GLY A 247 10.20 -9.36 0.77
C GLY A 247 11.63 -9.14 0.26
N GLU A 248 12.05 -9.85 -0.81
CA GLU A 248 13.37 -9.64 -1.40
C GLU A 248 13.43 -8.33 -2.19
N ALA A 249 12.39 -7.98 -2.96
CA ALA A 249 12.32 -6.72 -3.67
C ALA A 249 12.41 -5.51 -2.72
N VAL A 250 11.73 -5.58 -1.58
CA VAL A 250 11.81 -4.56 -0.53
C VAL A 250 13.22 -4.46 0.05
N ALA A 251 13.88 -5.58 0.31
CA ALA A 251 15.25 -5.59 0.82
C ALA A 251 16.24 -5.00 -0.21
N LEU A 252 16.05 -5.27 -1.51
CA LEU A 252 16.83 -4.65 -2.58
C LEU A 252 16.59 -3.14 -2.63
N ALA A 253 15.33 -2.72 -2.63
CA ALA A 253 14.96 -1.31 -2.65
C ALA A 253 15.56 -0.54 -1.46
N GLN A 254 15.54 -1.12 -0.26
CA GLN A 254 16.13 -0.52 0.94
C GLN A 254 17.64 -0.36 0.82
N ARG A 255 18.34 -1.37 0.29
CA ARG A 255 19.81 -1.31 0.10
C ARG A 255 20.26 -0.25 -0.90
N HIS A 256 19.45 0.02 -1.92
CA HIS A 256 19.80 0.92 -3.02
C HIS A 256 19.13 2.29 -2.96
N LEU A 257 18.26 2.55 -1.97
CA LEU A 257 17.42 3.75 -1.89
C LEU A 257 18.22 5.05 -2.03
N GLU A 258 19.26 5.23 -1.24
CA GLU A 258 20.06 6.47 -1.25
C GLU A 258 20.79 6.67 -2.60
N GLN A 259 21.34 5.60 -3.14
CA GLN A 259 22.03 5.64 -4.44
C GLN A 259 21.06 5.97 -5.57
N GLU A 260 19.87 5.36 -5.59
CA GLU A 260 18.86 5.61 -6.62
C GLU A 260 18.32 7.04 -6.53
N ILE A 261 18.06 7.55 -5.33
CA ILE A 261 17.64 8.95 -5.13
C ILE A 261 18.66 9.91 -5.73
N GLU A 262 19.96 9.70 -5.46
CA GLU A 262 21.01 10.59 -5.96
C GLU A 262 21.15 10.48 -7.49
N VAL A 263 21.13 9.28 -8.06
CA VAL A 263 21.19 9.09 -9.51
C VAL A 263 20.02 9.78 -10.22
N VAL A 264 18.78 9.58 -9.74
CA VAL A 264 17.59 10.20 -10.34
C VAL A 264 17.66 11.72 -10.21
N ARG A 265 18.13 12.24 -9.08
CA ARG A 265 18.29 13.69 -8.86
C ARG A 265 19.28 14.34 -9.85
N VAL A 266 20.37 13.64 -10.16
CA VAL A 266 21.38 14.16 -11.13
C VAL A 266 20.85 14.10 -12.56
N LEU A 267 20.02 13.10 -12.88
CA LEU A 267 19.47 12.92 -14.23
C LEU A 267 18.27 13.83 -14.53
N ARG A 268 17.61 14.39 -13.53
CA ARG A 268 16.48 15.30 -13.62
C ARG A 268 16.93 16.75 -13.83
#